data_0256a461fc8538b5ab8e3aae0a9486bd
#
_entry.id   0256a461fc8538b5ab8e3aae0a9486bd
#
_cell.length_a   1.000
_cell.length_b   1.000
_cell.length_c   1.000
_cell.angle_alpha   90.00
_cell.angle_beta   90.00
_cell.angle_gamma   90.00
#
_symmetry.space_group_name_H-M   'P 1'
#
loop_
_entity.id
_entity.type
_entity.pdbx_description
1 polymer ?
#
loop_
_entity_poly.entity_id
_entity_poly.type
_entity_poly.pdbx_seq_one_letter_code
_entity_poly.pdbx_strand_id
1 'polypeptide(L)'
;MKIVSTNVYVGPNIWASFPVIRHVIDLGVLEDWPSVKLGTGFIDALVAALPGLAEHGCSYRTEGGFLRRLREDEGTWMGHILEHCALEIQGGAGAEVSFGRTRGTGVPGQYNMVYAYKQRDVGLDACALAIRLLMHILPENVKAMVDYAFDPEFDFQAELTSFIKAAQRKELGPSTFSLVKAAEERDIPWLRLNDYSLVQFGHGKYQKRIMATITSETRCIGVEIAGDKSETSRLLNDLGLPVPQQMIVYSAKEAARAARRIGFPVVVKPLDGNHGRGVSINLMSEDAVAVAHAEAYAQGKSSGVIVESFITGFDHRMLVVNGALVAAAKRVPGHVVGDGKLTIAQLVEEVNKDPRRGIGHQKVLTNLELDAQAERLMADAGLTAESVLEDGRLFYLRSTANLSTGGTAIDVTDIVHPDNKDMAERAVVAVGLDVGGVDFLIDDITKSY
;
A
#
# COMPACT_ATOMS: atom_id res chain seq x y z
N MET A 1 36.79 -7.62 6.68
CA MET A 1 35.80 -6.94 7.52
C MET A 1 34.72 -7.94 7.94
N LYS A 2 34.32 -7.94 9.22
CA LYS A 2 33.25 -8.82 9.73
C LYS A 2 32.34 -8.09 10.73
N ILE A 3 31.07 -8.50 10.80
CA ILE A 3 30.17 -8.09 11.87
C ILE A 3 30.40 -8.97 13.09
N VAL A 4 30.78 -8.36 14.20
CA VAL A 4 31.06 -9.05 15.49
C VAL A 4 29.75 -9.26 16.26
N SER A 5 28.89 -8.22 16.28
CA SER A 5 27.57 -8.30 16.91
C SER A 5 26.59 -7.31 16.28
N THR A 6 25.31 -7.62 16.39
CA THR A 6 24.20 -6.79 15.91
C THR A 6 23.18 -6.58 17.01
N ASN A 7 22.78 -5.34 17.23
CA ASN A 7 21.68 -4.97 18.12
C ASN A 7 20.68 -4.12 17.35
N VAL A 8 19.41 -4.43 17.47
CA VAL A 8 18.30 -3.67 16.89
C VAL A 8 17.54 -2.98 18.02
N TYR A 9 17.48 -1.67 17.98
CA TYR A 9 16.76 -0.85 18.94
C TYR A 9 15.45 -0.37 18.28
N VAL A 10 14.32 -0.77 18.85
CA VAL A 10 12.98 -0.61 18.24
C VAL A 10 12.35 0.75 18.57
N GLY A 11 12.92 1.51 19.50
CA GLY A 11 12.41 2.82 19.94
C GLY A 11 13.53 3.68 20.49
N PRO A 12 13.22 4.67 21.35
CA PRO A 12 14.23 5.52 21.98
C PRO A 12 15.31 4.70 22.69
N ASN A 13 16.55 5.05 22.49
CA ASN A 13 17.71 4.28 22.93
C ASN A 13 18.90 5.22 23.24
N ILE A 14 20.05 4.65 23.60
CA ILE A 14 21.26 5.42 23.95
C ILE A 14 21.89 6.16 22.76
N TRP A 15 21.48 5.87 21.52
CA TRP A 15 22.05 6.43 20.30
C TRP A 15 21.15 7.51 19.69
N ALA A 16 19.82 7.31 19.77
CA ALA A 16 18.82 8.20 19.17
C ALA A 16 17.45 8.06 19.85
N SER A 17 16.56 9.03 19.63
CA SER A 17 15.16 8.99 20.08
C SER A 17 14.23 8.16 19.17
N PHE A 18 14.78 7.50 18.16
CA PHE A 18 14.09 6.72 17.13
C PHE A 18 14.82 5.37 16.89
N PRO A 19 14.21 4.44 16.12
CA PRO A 19 14.79 3.12 15.86
C PRO A 19 16.12 3.18 15.15
N VAL A 20 17.10 2.39 15.61
CA VAL A 20 18.42 2.25 14.99
C VAL A 20 18.92 0.81 15.03
N ILE A 21 19.73 0.44 14.04
CA ILE A 21 20.53 -0.78 14.04
C ILE A 21 21.96 -0.39 14.43
N ARG A 22 22.54 -1.13 15.36
CA ARG A 22 23.96 -1.04 15.72
C ARG A 22 24.65 -2.33 15.34
N HIS A 23 25.69 -2.23 14.53
CA HIS A 23 26.66 -3.29 14.33
C HIS A 23 27.97 -2.93 15.05
N VAL A 24 28.56 -3.89 15.72
CA VAL A 24 29.99 -3.84 16.02
C VAL A 24 30.70 -4.51 14.86
N ILE A 25 31.49 -3.72 14.14
CA ILE A 25 32.25 -4.19 12.98
C ILE A 25 33.75 -4.23 13.30
N ASP A 26 34.42 -5.26 12.82
CA ASP A 26 35.88 -5.40 12.86
C ASP A 26 36.39 -5.25 11.44
N LEU A 27 37.22 -4.22 11.22
CA LEU A 27 37.70 -3.88 9.88
C LEU A 27 38.84 -4.83 9.43
N GLY A 28 39.53 -5.48 10.37
CA GLY A 28 40.70 -6.31 10.08
C GLY A 28 41.75 -5.50 9.29
N VAL A 29 42.25 -6.05 8.20
CA VAL A 29 43.28 -5.39 7.36
C VAL A 29 42.77 -4.07 6.73
N LEU A 30 41.47 -3.85 6.63
CA LEU A 30 40.91 -2.61 6.07
C LEU A 30 41.07 -1.41 7.01
N GLU A 31 41.49 -1.61 8.26
CA GLU A 31 41.88 -0.51 9.18
C GLU A 31 42.98 0.35 8.62
N ASP A 32 43.93 -0.25 7.89
CA ASP A 32 45.06 0.44 7.27
C ASP A 32 44.74 1.06 5.90
N TRP A 33 43.49 0.90 5.44
CA TRP A 33 43.00 1.30 4.10
C TRP A 33 41.87 2.29 4.14
N PRO A 34 42.11 3.56 4.59
CA PRO A 34 41.10 4.62 4.43
C PRO A 34 40.84 4.93 2.94
N SER A 35 39.74 5.60 2.63
CA SER A 35 39.26 5.84 1.26
C SER A 35 40.31 6.44 0.33
N VAL A 36 41.16 7.34 0.83
CA VAL A 36 42.24 7.95 0.01
C VAL A 36 43.33 6.94 -0.39
N LYS A 37 43.60 5.93 0.44
CA LYS A 37 44.52 4.83 0.09
C LYS A 37 43.88 3.79 -0.83
N LEU A 38 42.55 3.60 -0.76
CA LEU A 38 41.82 2.75 -1.71
C LEU A 38 41.83 3.37 -3.12
N GLY A 39 42.00 4.69 -3.22
CA GLY A 39 42.21 5.40 -4.46
C GLY A 39 40.90 5.86 -5.16
N THR A 40 41.06 6.69 -6.18
CA THR A 40 39.94 7.28 -6.92
C THR A 40 39.08 6.25 -7.61
N GLY A 41 39.65 5.16 -8.14
CA GLY A 41 38.90 4.09 -8.79
C GLY A 41 37.87 3.42 -7.87
N PHE A 42 38.20 3.22 -6.59
CA PHE A 42 37.23 2.73 -5.59
C PHE A 42 36.11 3.73 -5.36
N ILE A 43 36.45 5.04 -5.20
CA ILE A 43 35.45 6.09 -4.95
C ILE A 43 34.53 6.25 -6.16
N ASP A 44 35.05 6.24 -7.37
CA ASP A 44 34.29 6.40 -8.60
C ASP A 44 33.37 5.19 -8.83
N ALA A 45 33.83 3.96 -8.56
CA ALA A 45 33.00 2.77 -8.60
C ALA A 45 31.89 2.78 -7.56
N LEU A 46 32.17 3.28 -6.35
CA LEU A 46 31.17 3.43 -5.29
C LEU A 46 30.06 4.40 -5.69
N VAL A 47 30.41 5.59 -6.21
CA VAL A 47 29.46 6.62 -6.64
C VAL A 47 28.69 6.17 -7.87
N ALA A 48 29.29 5.43 -8.80
CA ALA A 48 28.60 4.86 -9.94
C ALA A 48 27.54 3.83 -9.52
N ALA A 49 27.84 3.03 -8.48
CA ALA A 49 26.90 2.05 -7.94
C ALA A 49 25.76 2.70 -7.13
N LEU A 50 26.07 3.73 -6.34
CA LEU A 50 25.15 4.44 -5.45
C LEU A 50 25.24 5.96 -5.66
N PRO A 51 24.62 6.50 -6.72
CA PRO A 51 24.76 7.93 -7.09
C PRO A 51 24.26 8.91 -6.03
N GLY A 52 23.23 8.55 -5.24
CA GLY A 52 22.67 9.40 -4.19
C GLY A 52 23.67 9.70 -3.06
N LEU A 53 24.75 8.93 -2.92
CA LEU A 53 25.84 9.27 -2.00
C LEU A 53 26.43 10.68 -2.26
N ALA A 54 26.26 11.19 -3.47
CA ALA A 54 26.67 12.56 -3.83
C ALA A 54 25.91 13.65 -3.08
N GLU A 55 24.70 13.36 -2.61
CA GLU A 55 23.84 14.29 -1.87
C GLU A 55 24.09 14.24 -0.35
N HIS A 56 24.76 13.20 0.14
CA HIS A 56 24.98 13.03 1.57
C HIS A 56 25.85 14.12 2.19
N GLY A 57 25.31 14.80 3.21
CA GLY A 57 25.98 15.93 3.87
C GLY A 57 27.10 15.56 4.83
N CYS A 58 27.06 14.33 5.40
CA CYS A 58 28.04 13.85 6.39
C CYS A 58 28.28 14.86 7.54
N SER A 59 29.48 14.87 8.11
CA SER A 59 29.92 15.81 9.16
C SER A 59 30.02 17.27 8.68
N TYR A 60 30.11 17.50 7.38
CA TYR A 60 30.15 18.85 6.80
C TYR A 60 28.77 19.51 6.75
N ARG A 61 27.67 18.76 6.90
CA ARG A 61 26.28 19.24 6.88
C ARG A 61 25.90 20.04 5.62
N THR A 62 26.58 19.76 4.52
CA THR A 62 26.34 20.36 3.21
C THR A 62 26.25 19.25 2.17
N GLU A 63 25.47 19.45 1.14
CA GLU A 63 25.42 18.53 0.00
C GLU A 63 26.83 18.25 -0.54
N GLY A 64 27.14 17.00 -0.88
CA GLY A 64 28.46 16.56 -1.29
C GLY A 64 29.48 16.37 -0.17
N GLY A 65 29.10 16.64 1.09
CA GLY A 65 30.02 16.54 2.23
C GLY A 65 30.61 15.15 2.41
N PHE A 66 29.87 14.09 2.08
CA PHE A 66 30.39 12.73 2.13
C PHE A 66 31.45 12.47 1.05
N LEU A 67 31.23 12.89 -0.19
CA LEU A 67 32.22 12.77 -1.27
C LEU A 67 33.50 13.56 -0.95
N ARG A 68 33.32 14.75 -0.40
CA ARG A 68 34.44 15.53 0.12
C ARG A 68 35.22 14.74 1.16
N ARG A 69 34.55 14.10 2.13
CA ARG A 69 35.17 13.31 3.17
C ARG A 69 35.90 12.06 2.63
N LEU A 70 35.45 11.49 1.51
CA LEU A 70 36.12 10.37 0.86
C LEU A 70 37.45 10.77 0.19
N ARG A 71 37.57 12.03 -0.28
CA ARG A 71 38.64 12.50 -1.17
C ARG A 71 39.68 13.38 -0.48
N GLU A 72 39.33 14.03 0.63
CA GLU A 72 40.16 15.02 1.30
C GLU A 72 40.82 14.47 2.57
N ASP A 73 41.87 15.11 3.02
CA ASP A 73 42.66 14.81 4.22
C ASP A 73 43.13 13.34 4.28
N GLU A 74 42.86 12.70 5.40
CA GLU A 74 43.13 11.25 5.60
C GLU A 74 42.05 10.35 5.00
N GLY A 75 41.00 10.92 4.42
CA GLY A 75 39.82 10.20 3.96
C GLY A 75 38.92 9.71 5.09
N THR A 76 38.30 8.57 4.86
CA THR A 76 37.47 7.93 5.90
C THR A 76 37.57 6.39 5.82
N TRP A 77 37.24 5.73 6.94
CA TRP A 77 37.36 4.29 7.10
C TRP A 77 36.13 3.55 6.59
N MET A 78 36.32 2.28 6.26
CA MET A 78 35.30 1.41 5.67
C MET A 78 34.02 1.34 6.49
N GLY A 79 34.09 1.41 7.84
CA GLY A 79 32.90 1.42 8.68
C GLY A 79 31.98 2.61 8.47
N HIS A 80 32.55 3.79 8.25
CA HIS A 80 31.78 5.01 7.93
C HIS A 80 31.24 4.98 6.48
N ILE A 81 32.00 4.42 5.57
CA ILE A 81 31.53 4.21 4.19
C ILE A 81 30.35 3.24 4.17
N LEU A 82 30.44 2.12 4.89
CA LEU A 82 29.36 1.15 5.03
C LEU A 82 28.07 1.76 5.62
N GLU A 83 28.22 2.63 6.62
CA GLU A 83 27.11 3.39 7.22
C GLU A 83 26.32 4.17 6.16
N HIS A 84 27.04 4.97 5.37
CA HIS A 84 26.43 5.78 4.30
C HIS A 84 25.82 4.91 3.20
N CYS A 85 26.46 3.81 2.82
CA CYS A 85 25.91 2.86 1.84
C CYS A 85 24.61 2.21 2.35
N ALA A 86 24.57 1.80 3.63
CA ALA A 86 23.39 1.19 4.22
C ALA A 86 22.21 2.16 4.29
N LEU A 87 22.46 3.46 4.53
CA LEU A 87 21.45 4.50 4.47
C LEU A 87 20.96 4.73 3.03
N GLU A 88 21.88 4.86 2.08
CA GLU A 88 21.56 5.10 0.67
C GLU A 88 20.76 3.96 0.05
N ILE A 89 21.11 2.71 0.30
CA ILE A 89 20.37 1.54 -0.19
C ILE A 89 18.94 1.53 0.38
N GLN A 90 18.75 1.88 1.66
CA GLN A 90 17.41 2.05 2.24
C GLN A 90 16.64 3.22 1.58
N GLY A 91 17.32 4.35 1.34
CA GLY A 91 16.76 5.51 0.65
C GLY A 91 16.28 5.17 -0.76
N GLY A 92 17.07 4.43 -1.52
CA GLY A 92 16.70 3.92 -2.86
C GLY A 92 15.47 3.01 -2.86
N ALA A 93 15.16 2.39 -1.72
CA ALA A 93 13.91 1.63 -1.53
C ALA A 93 12.74 2.47 -0.98
N GLY A 94 12.89 3.79 -0.81
CA GLY A 94 11.86 4.70 -0.35
C GLY A 94 11.87 5.00 1.15
N ALA A 95 12.85 4.50 1.93
CA ALA A 95 12.93 4.79 3.34
C ALA A 95 13.57 6.16 3.60
N GLU A 96 12.83 7.08 4.22
CA GLU A 96 13.36 8.38 4.65
C GLU A 96 14.21 8.21 5.91
N VAL A 97 15.49 7.85 5.74
CA VAL A 97 16.47 7.70 6.82
C VAL A 97 17.75 8.45 6.48
N SER A 98 18.28 9.22 7.45
CA SER A 98 19.48 10.03 7.25
C SER A 98 20.46 9.95 8.43
N PHE A 99 20.05 9.39 9.56
CA PHE A 99 20.90 9.32 10.74
C PHE A 99 21.86 8.14 10.64
N GLY A 100 23.15 8.45 10.75
CA GLY A 100 24.22 7.50 10.88
C GLY A 100 25.31 8.00 11.83
N ARG A 101 26.01 7.08 12.48
CA ARG A 101 27.12 7.39 13.38
C ARG A 101 28.06 6.20 13.51
N THR A 102 29.31 6.38 13.13
CA THR A 102 30.39 5.41 13.35
C THR A 102 31.39 5.94 14.37
N ARG A 103 31.68 5.13 15.42
CA ARG A 103 32.59 5.48 16.52
C ARG A 103 33.36 4.24 16.97
N GLY A 104 34.65 4.43 17.34
CA GLY A 104 35.46 3.35 17.91
C GLY A 104 34.83 2.75 19.17
N THR A 105 35.07 1.47 19.39
CA THR A 105 34.61 0.72 20.60
C THR A 105 35.60 0.86 21.75
N GLY A 106 36.80 1.34 21.50
CA GLY A 106 37.96 1.25 22.41
C GLY A 106 38.87 0.06 22.13
N VAL A 107 38.44 -0.88 21.29
CA VAL A 107 39.26 -1.96 20.78
C VAL A 107 39.79 -1.56 19.39
N PRO A 108 41.10 -1.63 19.13
CA PRO A 108 41.66 -1.26 17.83
C PRO A 108 41.01 -2.07 16.69
N GLY A 109 40.69 -1.38 15.58
CA GLY A 109 40.05 -1.96 14.41
C GLY A 109 38.55 -2.24 14.57
N GLN A 110 37.95 -1.97 15.74
CA GLN A 110 36.55 -2.23 15.99
C GLN A 110 35.75 -0.95 16.17
N TYR A 111 34.58 -0.88 15.52
CA TYR A 111 33.71 0.27 15.49
C TYR A 111 32.25 -0.08 15.78
N ASN A 112 31.59 0.80 16.53
CA ASN A 112 30.14 0.86 16.59
C ASN A 112 29.65 1.61 15.35
N MET A 113 29.03 0.93 14.43
CA MET A 113 28.33 1.51 13.30
C MET A 113 26.83 1.50 13.60
N VAL A 114 26.23 2.66 13.68
CA VAL A 114 24.82 2.86 14.04
C VAL A 114 24.14 3.62 12.92
N TYR A 115 22.98 3.16 12.47
CA TYR A 115 22.18 3.85 11.46
C TYR A 115 20.68 3.65 11.70
N ALA A 116 19.89 4.66 11.27
CA ALA A 116 18.44 4.61 11.37
C ALA A 116 17.84 3.60 10.40
N TYR A 117 16.67 3.09 10.77
CA TYR A 117 15.85 2.26 9.89
C TYR A 117 14.36 2.58 10.07
N LYS A 118 13.56 2.35 9.02
CA LYS A 118 12.08 2.37 9.10
C LYS A 118 11.53 0.95 9.29
N GLN A 119 12.11 -0.02 8.60
CA GLN A 119 11.74 -1.43 8.70
C GLN A 119 13.00 -2.25 9.00
N ARG A 120 12.94 -3.08 10.06
CA ARG A 120 14.11 -3.79 10.63
C ARG A 120 14.88 -4.62 9.60
N ASP A 121 14.15 -5.48 8.90
CA ASP A 121 14.79 -6.42 7.98
C ASP A 121 15.33 -5.71 6.75
N VAL A 122 14.66 -4.65 6.28
CA VAL A 122 15.17 -3.80 5.19
C VAL A 122 16.48 -3.13 5.60
N GLY A 123 16.58 -2.63 6.85
CA GLY A 123 17.82 -2.07 7.36
C GLY A 123 18.96 -3.08 7.47
N LEU A 124 18.66 -4.31 7.91
CA LEU A 124 19.65 -5.40 8.00
C LEU A 124 20.11 -5.86 6.61
N ASP A 125 19.16 -6.08 5.70
CA ASP A 125 19.44 -6.53 4.33
C ASP A 125 20.22 -5.45 3.54
N ALA A 126 19.91 -4.16 3.75
CA ALA A 126 20.66 -3.05 3.17
C ALA A 126 22.13 -3.05 3.58
N CYS A 127 22.41 -3.30 4.86
CA CYS A 127 23.79 -3.41 5.34
C CYS A 127 24.51 -4.62 4.73
N ALA A 128 23.84 -5.76 4.63
CA ALA A 128 24.41 -6.96 4.02
C ALA A 128 24.74 -6.74 2.53
N LEU A 129 23.84 -6.10 1.78
CA LEU A 129 24.07 -5.74 0.38
C LEU A 129 25.21 -4.72 0.24
N ALA A 130 25.27 -3.72 1.14
CA ALA A 130 26.35 -2.73 1.17
C ALA A 130 27.72 -3.38 1.41
N ILE A 131 27.81 -4.36 2.31
CA ILE A 131 29.07 -5.12 2.53
C ILE A 131 29.49 -5.84 1.26
N ARG A 132 28.57 -6.51 0.58
CA ARG A 132 28.88 -7.23 -0.68
C ARG A 132 29.37 -6.27 -1.75
N LEU A 133 28.69 -5.14 -1.94
CA LEU A 133 29.12 -4.09 -2.87
C LEU A 133 30.56 -3.63 -2.54
N LEU A 134 30.79 -3.20 -1.30
CA LEU A 134 32.08 -2.65 -0.88
C LEU A 134 33.22 -3.65 -1.07
N MET A 135 33.00 -4.92 -0.76
CA MET A 135 34.02 -5.96 -0.97
C MET A 135 34.33 -6.14 -2.46
N HIS A 136 33.35 -6.15 -3.34
CA HIS A 136 33.53 -6.38 -4.77
C HIS A 136 34.19 -5.23 -5.52
N ILE A 137 34.05 -3.98 -5.03
CA ILE A 137 34.71 -2.81 -5.63
C ILE A 137 36.07 -2.49 -5.05
N LEU A 138 36.58 -3.26 -4.06
CA LEU A 138 37.92 -3.07 -3.56
C LEU A 138 38.97 -3.21 -4.68
N PRO A 139 40.10 -2.48 -4.61
CA PRO A 139 41.27 -2.72 -5.48
C PRO A 139 41.77 -4.16 -5.36
N GLU A 140 42.22 -4.74 -6.44
CA GLU A 140 42.63 -6.17 -6.48
C GLU A 140 43.74 -6.54 -5.46
N ASN A 141 44.70 -5.64 -5.23
CA ASN A 141 45.73 -5.82 -4.21
C ASN A 141 45.15 -5.88 -2.78
N VAL A 142 44.04 -5.16 -2.52
CA VAL A 142 43.34 -5.18 -1.23
C VAL A 142 42.43 -6.40 -1.11
N LYS A 143 41.73 -6.78 -2.21
CA LYS A 143 40.95 -8.02 -2.26
C LYS A 143 41.77 -9.24 -1.87
N ALA A 144 43.03 -9.33 -2.32
CA ALA A 144 43.94 -10.42 -2.00
C ALA A 144 44.30 -10.51 -0.50
N MET A 145 44.07 -9.42 0.26
CA MET A 145 44.43 -9.34 1.69
C MET A 145 43.25 -9.60 2.62
N VAL A 146 42.00 -9.49 2.12
CA VAL A 146 40.81 -9.68 2.95
C VAL A 146 40.39 -11.14 2.97
N ASP A 147 40.01 -11.64 4.14
CA ASP A 147 39.34 -12.92 4.30
C ASP A 147 37.86 -12.77 3.98
N TYR A 148 37.51 -12.91 2.69
CA TYR A 148 36.15 -12.77 2.18
C TYR A 148 35.92 -13.74 1.01
N ALA A 149 34.82 -14.46 1.05
CA ALA A 149 34.40 -15.33 -0.05
C ALA A 149 33.69 -14.50 -1.14
N PHE A 150 34.43 -14.17 -2.19
CA PHE A 150 33.95 -13.44 -3.31
C PHE A 150 32.98 -14.29 -4.18
N ASP A 151 31.82 -13.76 -4.50
CA ASP A 151 30.87 -14.35 -5.41
C ASP A 151 31.19 -13.87 -6.84
N PRO A 152 31.65 -14.74 -7.74
CA PRO A 152 32.00 -14.32 -9.11
C PRO A 152 30.80 -13.89 -9.96
N GLU A 153 29.57 -14.26 -9.56
CA GLU A 153 28.34 -13.91 -10.26
C GLU A 153 27.62 -12.71 -9.62
N PHE A 154 28.26 -12.03 -8.67
CA PHE A 154 27.66 -10.89 -7.99
C PHE A 154 27.36 -9.74 -8.96
N ASP A 155 26.08 -9.46 -9.16
CA ASP A 155 25.57 -8.28 -9.88
C ASP A 155 24.83 -7.37 -8.90
N PHE A 156 25.48 -6.27 -8.54
CA PHE A 156 24.90 -5.31 -7.59
C PHE A 156 23.58 -4.74 -8.07
N GLN A 157 23.41 -4.41 -9.36
CA GLN A 157 22.19 -3.79 -9.87
C GLN A 157 21.00 -4.77 -9.86
N ALA A 158 21.26 -6.03 -10.18
CA ALA A 158 20.25 -7.09 -10.09
C ALA A 158 19.82 -7.32 -8.64
N GLU A 159 20.78 -7.34 -7.71
CA GLU A 159 20.49 -7.51 -6.29
C GLU A 159 19.81 -6.30 -5.67
N LEU A 160 20.22 -5.08 -6.02
CA LEU A 160 19.57 -3.85 -5.59
C LEU A 160 18.11 -3.82 -6.08
N THR A 161 17.86 -4.21 -7.34
CA THR A 161 16.51 -4.31 -7.88
C THR A 161 15.66 -5.31 -7.09
N SER A 162 16.23 -6.46 -6.76
CA SER A 162 15.57 -7.50 -5.96
C SER A 162 15.29 -7.03 -4.53
N PHE A 163 16.26 -6.34 -3.92
CA PHE A 163 16.14 -5.72 -2.60
C PHE A 163 15.02 -4.68 -2.57
N ILE A 164 14.97 -3.76 -3.54
CA ILE A 164 13.92 -2.73 -3.63
C ILE A 164 12.53 -3.38 -3.72
N LYS A 165 12.36 -4.39 -4.59
CA LYS A 165 11.10 -5.13 -4.69
C LYS A 165 10.71 -5.85 -3.38
N ALA A 166 11.69 -6.39 -2.65
CA ALA A 166 11.44 -7.03 -1.36
C ALA A 166 11.07 -6.01 -0.28
N ALA A 167 11.75 -4.86 -0.23
CA ALA A 167 11.47 -3.75 0.68
C ALA A 167 10.06 -3.18 0.47
N GLN A 168 9.68 -2.91 -0.79
CA GLN A 168 8.35 -2.40 -1.15
C GLN A 168 7.21 -3.34 -0.71
N ARG A 169 7.43 -4.66 -0.76
CA ARG A 169 6.45 -5.63 -0.26
C ARG A 169 6.27 -5.59 1.26
N LYS A 170 7.27 -5.08 1.98
CA LYS A 170 7.27 -4.95 3.44
C LYS A 170 6.79 -3.56 3.92
N GLU A 171 6.47 -2.63 3.01
CA GLU A 171 5.94 -1.33 3.37
C GLU A 171 4.56 -1.42 4.05
N LEU A 172 4.20 -0.36 4.76
CA LEU A 172 2.85 -0.24 5.31
C LEU A 172 1.87 0.01 4.17
N GLY A 173 0.74 -0.70 4.18
CA GLY A 173 -0.34 -0.41 3.25
C GLY A 173 -0.84 1.05 3.38
N PRO A 174 -1.49 1.60 2.34
CA PRO A 174 -1.82 3.04 2.26
C PRO A 174 -2.58 3.59 3.46
N SER A 175 -3.54 2.84 3.99
CA SER A 175 -4.32 3.26 5.17
C SER A 175 -3.46 3.36 6.43
N THR A 176 -2.65 2.33 6.72
CA THR A 176 -1.76 2.32 7.88
C THR A 176 -0.68 3.39 7.75
N PHE A 177 -0.11 3.55 6.55
CA PHE A 177 0.88 4.60 6.26
C PHE A 177 0.32 6.00 6.51
N SER A 178 -0.90 6.29 6.05
CA SER A 178 -1.56 7.59 6.27
C SER A 178 -1.77 7.89 7.75
N LEU A 179 -2.16 6.88 8.54
CA LEU A 179 -2.33 7.03 9.99
C LEU A 179 -1.00 7.24 10.71
N VAL A 180 0.05 6.52 10.30
CA VAL A 180 1.42 6.70 10.82
C VAL A 180 1.93 8.10 10.51
N LYS A 181 1.80 8.56 9.27
CA LYS A 181 2.19 9.91 8.87
C LYS A 181 1.45 10.99 9.66
N ALA A 182 0.14 10.83 9.83
CA ALA A 182 -0.67 11.76 10.64
C ALA A 182 -0.25 11.77 12.12
N ALA A 183 0.26 10.66 12.65
CA ALA A 183 0.81 10.57 14.00
C ALA A 183 2.18 11.27 14.09
N GLU A 184 3.07 11.06 13.11
CA GLU A 184 4.37 11.73 13.02
C GLU A 184 4.21 13.26 12.95
N GLU A 185 3.26 13.76 12.15
CA GLU A 185 2.92 15.20 12.05
C GLU A 185 2.43 15.82 13.37
N ARG A 186 2.02 14.98 14.32
CA ARG A 186 1.54 15.37 15.67
C ARG A 186 2.50 15.01 16.79
N ASP A 187 3.73 14.64 16.46
CA ASP A 187 4.75 14.17 17.41
C ASP A 187 4.28 12.98 18.27
N ILE A 188 3.36 12.17 17.75
CA ILE A 188 2.90 10.94 18.40
C ILE A 188 3.88 9.81 18.06
N PRO A 189 4.62 9.28 19.06
CA PRO A 189 5.55 8.18 18.80
C PRO A 189 4.79 6.92 18.39
N TRP A 190 5.39 6.15 17.50
CA TRP A 190 4.80 4.91 17.04
C TRP A 190 5.83 3.79 16.91
N LEU A 191 5.34 2.56 16.94
CA LEU A 191 6.13 1.34 16.77
C LEU A 191 5.37 0.37 15.86
N ARG A 192 6.06 -0.21 14.88
CA ARG A 192 5.54 -1.36 14.13
C ARG A 192 5.80 -2.63 14.94
N LEU A 193 4.76 -3.41 15.23
CA LEU A 193 4.83 -4.57 16.11
C LEU A 193 4.94 -5.91 15.37
N ASN A 194 4.68 -5.93 14.07
CA ASN A 194 4.84 -7.12 13.21
C ASN A 194 5.25 -6.71 11.79
N ASP A 195 5.47 -7.69 10.93
CA ASP A 195 5.85 -7.47 9.52
C ASP A 195 4.67 -7.00 8.63
N TYR A 196 3.48 -6.91 9.20
CA TYR A 196 2.26 -6.48 8.52
C TYR A 196 1.86 -5.07 8.93
N SER A 197 0.60 -4.87 9.30
CA SER A 197 -0.01 -3.57 9.59
C SER A 197 -0.30 -3.33 11.07
N LEU A 198 0.22 -4.17 12.00
CA LEU A 198 0.04 -3.94 13.42
C LEU A 198 0.99 -2.84 13.90
N VAL A 199 0.42 -1.70 14.27
CA VAL A 199 1.15 -0.51 14.72
C VAL A 199 0.63 -0.10 16.09
N GLN A 200 1.53 0.32 16.96
CA GLN A 200 1.22 0.96 18.23
C GLN A 200 1.56 2.44 18.16
N PHE A 201 0.63 3.29 18.55
CA PHE A 201 0.83 4.72 18.79
C PHE A 201 0.94 4.99 20.29
N GLY A 202 1.84 5.88 20.68
CA GLY A 202 2.08 6.24 22.06
C GLY A 202 2.72 5.13 22.87
N HIS A 203 2.96 5.40 24.16
CA HIS A 203 3.61 4.52 25.10
C HIS A 203 2.84 4.40 26.42
N GLY A 204 3.08 3.30 27.14
CA GLY A 204 2.53 3.05 28.47
C GLY A 204 0.99 3.07 28.49
N LYS A 205 0.39 3.79 29.43
CA LYS A 205 -1.07 3.86 29.58
C LYS A 205 -1.81 4.57 28.45
N TYR A 206 -1.10 5.34 27.63
CA TYR A 206 -1.66 6.08 26.50
C TYR A 206 -1.54 5.34 25.16
N GLN A 207 -0.91 4.15 25.17
CA GLN A 207 -0.76 3.38 23.94
C GLN A 207 -2.11 2.99 23.33
N LYS A 208 -2.20 3.10 22.01
CA LYS A 208 -3.30 2.58 21.19
C LYS A 208 -2.73 1.76 20.06
N ARG A 209 -3.43 0.72 19.65
CA ARG A 209 -2.98 -0.16 18.55
C ARG A 209 -3.97 -0.12 17.41
N ILE A 210 -3.42 -0.24 16.22
CA ILE A 210 -4.21 -0.44 15.01
C ILE A 210 -3.66 -1.64 14.22
N MET A 211 -4.54 -2.28 13.48
CA MET A 211 -4.20 -3.25 12.45
C MET A 211 -4.97 -2.87 11.19
N ALA A 212 -4.30 -2.25 10.22
CA ALA A 212 -4.93 -1.51 9.13
C ALA A 212 -5.86 -0.41 9.66
N THR A 213 -7.17 -0.58 9.53
CA THR A 213 -8.20 0.34 10.06
C THR A 213 -8.94 -0.21 11.29
N ILE A 214 -8.61 -1.41 11.75
CA ILE A 214 -9.13 -1.97 13.00
C ILE A 214 -8.34 -1.36 14.16
N THR A 215 -9.03 -0.80 15.14
CA THR A 215 -8.43 -0.18 16.33
C THR A 215 -8.56 -1.08 17.55
N SER A 216 -7.98 -0.67 18.69
CA SER A 216 -8.19 -1.34 19.96
C SER A 216 -9.61 -1.16 20.53
N GLU A 217 -10.41 -0.29 19.94
CA GLU A 217 -11.81 -0.06 20.34
C GLU A 217 -12.80 -0.82 19.44
N THR A 218 -12.35 -1.37 18.32
CA THR A 218 -13.20 -2.13 17.38
C THR A 218 -13.64 -3.44 18.03
N ARG A 219 -14.94 -3.64 18.12
CA ARG A 219 -15.54 -4.81 18.76
C ARG A 219 -15.56 -6.01 17.82
N CYS A 220 -15.18 -7.17 18.31
CA CYS A 220 -15.16 -8.42 17.54
C CYS A 220 -16.54 -8.73 16.92
N ILE A 221 -17.63 -8.63 17.72
CA ILE A 221 -19.00 -8.85 17.24
C ILE A 221 -19.36 -7.88 16.10
N GLY A 222 -18.92 -6.62 16.18
CA GLY A 222 -19.15 -5.64 15.12
C GLY A 222 -18.43 -6.03 13.80
N VAL A 223 -17.23 -6.58 13.91
CA VAL A 223 -16.47 -7.07 12.75
C VAL A 223 -17.15 -8.30 12.12
N GLU A 224 -17.63 -9.23 12.95
CA GLU A 224 -18.36 -10.42 12.48
C GLU A 224 -19.66 -10.04 11.78
N ILE A 225 -20.48 -9.14 12.39
CA ILE A 225 -21.70 -8.60 11.75
C ILE A 225 -21.36 -7.93 10.41
N ALA A 226 -20.35 -7.03 10.38
CA ALA A 226 -19.95 -6.35 9.15
C ALA A 226 -19.40 -7.29 8.08
N GLY A 227 -18.86 -8.44 8.48
CA GLY A 227 -18.41 -9.51 7.58
C GLY A 227 -19.55 -10.31 6.94
N ASP A 228 -20.73 -10.33 7.57
CA ASP A 228 -21.93 -11.02 7.07
C ASP A 228 -22.92 -10.02 6.46
N LYS A 229 -23.04 -10.05 5.13
CA LYS A 229 -23.92 -9.14 4.37
C LYS A 229 -25.40 -9.28 4.74
N SER A 230 -25.82 -10.50 5.08
CA SER A 230 -27.21 -10.79 5.43
C SER A 230 -27.55 -10.28 6.82
N GLU A 231 -26.70 -10.56 7.80
CA GLU A 231 -26.89 -10.06 9.17
C GLU A 231 -26.80 -8.54 9.23
N THR A 232 -25.83 -7.94 8.54
CA THR A 232 -25.73 -6.47 8.43
C THR A 232 -27.00 -5.87 7.86
N SER A 233 -27.48 -6.39 6.71
CA SER A 233 -28.68 -5.88 6.07
C SER A 233 -29.93 -6.04 6.96
N ARG A 234 -30.07 -7.19 7.64
CA ARG A 234 -31.16 -7.44 8.57
C ARG A 234 -31.15 -6.45 9.73
N LEU A 235 -29.99 -6.28 10.37
CA LEU A 235 -29.83 -5.34 11.49
C LEU A 235 -30.18 -3.90 11.09
N LEU A 236 -29.69 -3.44 9.95
CA LEU A 236 -29.96 -2.10 9.45
C LEU A 236 -31.44 -1.92 9.08
N ASN A 237 -32.05 -2.92 8.47
CA ASN A 237 -33.50 -2.89 8.16
C ASN A 237 -34.35 -2.84 9.42
N ASP A 238 -34.03 -3.62 10.45
CA ASP A 238 -34.74 -3.64 11.74
C ASP A 238 -34.69 -2.29 12.47
N LEU A 239 -33.64 -1.50 12.19
CA LEU A 239 -33.46 -0.12 12.68
C LEU A 239 -34.14 0.94 11.79
N GLY A 240 -34.84 0.52 10.73
CA GLY A 240 -35.52 1.41 9.80
C GLY A 240 -34.57 2.16 8.84
N LEU A 241 -33.34 1.67 8.67
CA LEU A 241 -32.43 2.22 7.68
C LEU A 241 -32.71 1.59 6.31
N PRO A 242 -32.68 2.38 5.22
CA PRO A 242 -32.98 1.87 3.88
C PRO A 242 -31.86 0.93 3.41
N VAL A 243 -32.23 -0.32 3.20
CA VAL A 243 -31.36 -1.34 2.62
C VAL A 243 -32.07 -2.02 1.45
N PRO A 244 -31.36 -2.59 0.48
CA PRO A 244 -31.99 -3.40 -0.56
C PRO A 244 -32.80 -4.53 0.05
N GLN A 245 -34.03 -4.75 -0.45
CA GLN A 245 -34.79 -5.95 -0.09
C GLN A 245 -34.03 -7.17 -0.62
N GLN A 246 -33.75 -8.15 0.23
CA GLN A 246 -32.97 -9.31 -0.17
C GLN A 246 -33.56 -10.63 0.32
N MET A 247 -33.29 -11.70 -0.42
CA MET A 247 -33.62 -13.07 -0.07
C MET A 247 -32.45 -14.00 -0.38
N ILE A 248 -32.10 -14.87 0.58
CA ILE A 248 -31.14 -15.94 0.34
C ILE A 248 -31.89 -17.12 -0.27
N VAL A 249 -31.31 -17.69 -1.32
CA VAL A 249 -31.91 -18.79 -2.12
C VAL A 249 -30.85 -19.86 -2.41
N TYR A 250 -31.29 -21.10 -2.54
CA TYR A 250 -30.41 -22.26 -2.74
C TYR A 250 -30.68 -22.97 -4.07
N SER A 251 -31.62 -22.48 -4.87
CA SER A 251 -31.95 -23.04 -6.18
C SER A 251 -32.44 -21.97 -7.13
N ALA A 252 -32.27 -22.21 -8.44
CA ALA A 252 -32.76 -21.31 -9.49
C ALA A 252 -34.28 -21.07 -9.39
N LYS A 253 -35.05 -22.08 -8.98
CA LYS A 253 -36.49 -21.97 -8.79
C LYS A 253 -36.86 -21.06 -7.61
N GLU A 254 -36.07 -21.09 -6.54
CA GLU A 254 -36.23 -20.17 -5.43
C GLU A 254 -35.80 -18.76 -5.82
N ALA A 255 -34.75 -18.61 -6.62
CA ALA A 255 -34.27 -17.32 -7.12
C ALA A 255 -35.35 -16.62 -7.98
N ALA A 256 -35.97 -17.35 -8.90
CA ALA A 256 -37.09 -16.83 -9.70
C ALA A 256 -38.29 -16.41 -8.83
N ARG A 257 -38.62 -17.19 -7.79
CA ARG A 257 -39.70 -16.82 -6.84
C ARG A 257 -39.34 -15.58 -6.01
N ALA A 258 -38.08 -15.48 -5.57
CA ALA A 258 -37.58 -14.32 -4.83
C ALA A 258 -37.64 -13.06 -5.69
N ALA A 259 -37.19 -13.14 -6.94
CA ALA A 259 -37.23 -12.01 -7.87
C ALA A 259 -38.66 -11.50 -8.12
N ARG A 260 -39.64 -12.40 -8.29
CA ARG A 260 -41.07 -12.01 -8.38
C ARG A 260 -41.58 -11.33 -7.12
N ARG A 261 -41.16 -11.78 -5.95
CA ARG A 261 -41.59 -11.21 -4.66
C ARG A 261 -40.97 -9.86 -4.39
N ILE A 262 -39.70 -9.65 -4.74
CA ILE A 262 -38.97 -8.41 -4.59
C ILE A 262 -39.42 -7.38 -5.62
N GLY A 263 -39.73 -7.83 -6.85
CA GLY A 263 -40.05 -6.98 -8.00
C GLY A 263 -38.80 -6.71 -8.86
N PHE A 264 -39.01 -6.79 -10.19
CA PHE A 264 -37.93 -6.49 -11.14
C PHE A 264 -37.71 -4.96 -11.27
N PRO A 265 -36.49 -4.52 -11.55
CA PRO A 265 -35.24 -5.29 -11.74
C PRO A 265 -34.62 -5.79 -10.44
N VAL A 266 -33.85 -6.92 -10.53
CA VAL A 266 -33.14 -7.50 -9.39
C VAL A 266 -31.65 -7.68 -9.68
N VAL A 267 -30.90 -7.89 -8.60
CA VAL A 267 -29.48 -8.28 -8.60
C VAL A 267 -29.38 -9.72 -8.06
N VAL A 268 -28.50 -10.52 -8.67
CA VAL A 268 -28.15 -11.85 -8.18
C VAL A 268 -26.67 -11.89 -7.91
N LYS A 269 -26.29 -12.36 -6.71
CA LYS A 269 -24.89 -12.39 -6.27
C LYS A 269 -24.60 -13.57 -5.32
N PRO A 270 -23.34 -14.08 -5.24
CA PRO A 270 -22.96 -15.06 -4.23
C PRO A 270 -23.13 -14.49 -2.80
N LEU A 271 -23.53 -15.34 -1.85
CA LEU A 271 -23.64 -14.94 -0.44
C LEU A 271 -22.28 -14.49 0.13
N ASP A 272 -21.21 -15.21 -0.23
CA ASP A 272 -19.85 -15.03 0.30
C ASP A 272 -18.83 -14.52 -0.75
N GLY A 273 -19.31 -13.95 -1.86
CA GLY A 273 -18.47 -13.39 -2.92
C GLY A 273 -17.89 -12.01 -2.57
N ASN A 274 -16.68 -11.74 -3.07
CA ASN A 274 -15.99 -10.45 -2.95
C ASN A 274 -15.61 -9.89 -4.33
N HIS A 275 -15.36 -8.58 -4.41
CA HIS A 275 -14.89 -7.88 -5.63
C HIS A 275 -15.82 -7.96 -6.83
N GLY A 276 -17.13 -8.16 -6.63
CA GLY A 276 -18.12 -8.19 -7.72
C GLY A 276 -18.09 -9.48 -8.56
N ARG A 277 -17.38 -10.53 -8.16
CA ARG A 277 -17.36 -11.81 -8.89
C ARG A 277 -18.71 -12.52 -8.75
N GLY A 278 -19.24 -12.99 -9.89
CA GLY A 278 -20.54 -13.67 -9.93
C GLY A 278 -21.73 -12.76 -9.60
N VAL A 279 -21.60 -11.45 -9.74
CA VAL A 279 -22.67 -10.48 -9.55
C VAL A 279 -23.29 -10.13 -10.90
N SER A 280 -24.59 -10.39 -11.05
CA SER A 280 -25.39 -10.00 -12.21
C SER A 280 -26.43 -8.96 -11.78
N ILE A 281 -26.44 -7.82 -12.46
CA ILE A 281 -27.27 -6.66 -12.12
C ILE A 281 -28.34 -6.39 -13.17
N ASN A 282 -29.37 -5.64 -12.79
CA ASN A 282 -30.45 -5.18 -13.68
C ASN A 282 -31.15 -6.33 -14.42
N LEU A 283 -31.41 -7.43 -13.72
CA LEU A 283 -32.10 -8.58 -14.29
C LEU A 283 -33.60 -8.31 -14.35
N MET A 284 -34.19 -8.48 -15.54
CA MET A 284 -35.57 -8.11 -15.83
C MET A 284 -36.50 -9.31 -16.02
N SER A 285 -35.98 -10.55 -15.98
CA SER A 285 -36.77 -11.77 -16.23
C SER A 285 -36.31 -12.94 -15.37
N GLU A 286 -37.22 -13.88 -15.15
CA GLU A 286 -36.95 -15.13 -14.41
C GLU A 286 -35.86 -15.98 -15.08
N ASP A 287 -35.84 -16.02 -16.41
CA ASP A 287 -34.82 -16.78 -17.15
C ASP A 287 -33.43 -16.18 -16.94
N ALA A 288 -33.31 -14.84 -17.00
CA ALA A 288 -32.06 -14.15 -16.68
C ALA A 288 -31.62 -14.41 -15.24
N VAL A 289 -32.56 -14.41 -14.28
CA VAL A 289 -32.28 -14.73 -12.87
C VAL A 289 -31.82 -16.18 -12.71
N ALA A 290 -32.39 -17.12 -13.44
CA ALA A 290 -31.97 -18.53 -13.37
C ALA A 290 -30.52 -18.73 -13.87
N VAL A 291 -30.16 -18.08 -14.97
CA VAL A 291 -28.79 -18.08 -15.50
C VAL A 291 -27.83 -17.45 -14.50
N ALA A 292 -28.17 -16.27 -14.01
CA ALA A 292 -27.37 -15.53 -13.03
C ALA A 292 -27.20 -16.32 -11.71
N HIS A 293 -28.21 -17.06 -11.27
CA HIS A 293 -28.11 -17.94 -10.12
C HIS A 293 -27.04 -19.02 -10.32
N ALA A 294 -26.99 -19.66 -11.49
CA ALA A 294 -25.99 -20.70 -11.79
C ALA A 294 -24.57 -20.12 -11.78
N GLU A 295 -24.37 -18.91 -12.34
CA GLU A 295 -23.09 -18.20 -12.33
C GLU A 295 -22.67 -17.81 -10.91
N ALA A 296 -23.58 -17.23 -10.12
CA ALA A 296 -23.32 -16.84 -8.74
C ALA A 296 -22.99 -18.06 -7.87
N TYR A 297 -23.70 -19.16 -8.04
CA TYR A 297 -23.45 -20.42 -7.33
C TYR A 297 -22.07 -21.00 -7.65
N ALA A 298 -21.64 -20.95 -8.91
CA ALA A 298 -20.34 -21.46 -9.35
C ALA A 298 -19.15 -20.62 -8.81
N GLN A 299 -19.38 -19.34 -8.51
CA GLN A 299 -18.35 -18.40 -8.00
C GLN A 299 -18.34 -18.30 -6.47
N GLY A 300 -19.43 -18.70 -5.80
CA GLY A 300 -19.54 -18.70 -4.34
C GLY A 300 -18.75 -19.84 -3.69
N LYS A 301 -18.36 -19.65 -2.43
CA LYS A 301 -17.75 -20.70 -1.60
C LYS A 301 -18.80 -21.49 -0.85
N SER A 302 -19.94 -20.88 -0.56
CA SER A 302 -21.12 -21.51 0.04
C SER A 302 -22.17 -21.80 -1.04
N SER A 303 -23.17 -22.62 -0.68
CA SER A 303 -24.30 -22.95 -1.57
C SER A 303 -25.37 -21.85 -1.63
N GLY A 304 -25.20 -20.73 -0.93
CA GLY A 304 -26.19 -19.65 -0.86
C GLY A 304 -25.97 -18.57 -1.94
N VAL A 305 -27.07 -18.11 -2.55
CA VAL A 305 -27.09 -17.00 -3.50
C VAL A 305 -28.08 -15.96 -2.97
N ILE A 306 -27.73 -14.67 -3.08
CA ILE A 306 -28.60 -13.57 -2.72
C ILE A 306 -29.31 -13.06 -3.98
N VAL A 307 -30.63 -12.89 -3.89
CA VAL A 307 -31.44 -12.10 -4.83
C VAL A 307 -31.86 -10.84 -4.10
N GLU A 308 -31.56 -9.65 -4.66
CA GLU A 308 -31.91 -8.37 -4.03
C GLU A 308 -32.49 -7.38 -5.03
N SER A 309 -33.19 -6.36 -4.52
CA SER A 309 -33.68 -5.27 -5.34
C SER A 309 -32.52 -4.50 -5.99
N PHE A 310 -32.66 -4.17 -7.27
CA PHE A 310 -31.70 -3.31 -7.96
C PHE A 310 -31.91 -1.85 -7.59
N ILE A 311 -30.91 -1.23 -6.98
CA ILE A 311 -30.92 0.18 -6.61
C ILE A 311 -30.10 0.95 -7.65
N THR A 312 -30.68 2.01 -8.21
CA THR A 312 -30.00 2.96 -9.09
C THR A 312 -29.26 4.03 -8.28
N GLY A 313 -28.33 4.70 -8.91
CA GLY A 313 -27.63 5.83 -8.32
C GLY A 313 -26.11 5.70 -8.42
N PHE A 314 -25.45 6.75 -7.99
CA PHE A 314 -23.99 6.79 -7.92
C PHE A 314 -23.50 6.16 -6.61
N ASP A 315 -22.41 5.46 -6.72
CA ASP A 315 -21.75 4.78 -5.60
C ASP A 315 -20.95 5.79 -4.75
N HIS A 316 -21.29 5.87 -3.46
CA HIS A 316 -20.60 6.73 -2.50
C HIS A 316 -20.06 5.89 -1.35
N ARG A 317 -18.82 6.16 -0.95
CA ARG A 317 -18.21 5.61 0.26
C ARG A 317 -18.22 6.66 1.35
N MET A 318 -18.92 6.41 2.42
CA MET A 318 -19.05 7.30 3.58
C MET A 318 -18.27 6.73 4.74
N LEU A 319 -17.20 7.42 5.16
CA LEU A 319 -16.33 7.00 6.25
C LEU A 319 -16.77 7.63 7.56
N VAL A 320 -17.13 6.79 8.51
CA VAL A 320 -17.51 7.19 9.86
C VAL A 320 -16.40 6.75 10.83
N VAL A 321 -15.95 7.66 11.69
CA VAL A 321 -14.98 7.41 12.73
C VAL A 321 -15.53 7.92 14.05
N ASN A 322 -15.55 7.05 15.07
CA ASN A 322 -16.04 7.37 16.40
C ASN A 322 -17.45 8.02 16.39
N GLY A 323 -18.33 7.47 15.56
CA GLY A 323 -19.73 7.92 15.45
C GLY A 323 -19.95 9.19 14.62
N ALA A 324 -18.92 9.76 14.00
CA ALA A 324 -19.04 10.95 13.18
C ALA A 324 -18.57 10.70 11.73
N LEU A 325 -19.29 11.19 10.74
CA LEU A 325 -18.87 11.19 9.33
C LEU A 325 -17.66 12.12 9.18
N VAL A 326 -16.54 11.56 8.72
CA VAL A 326 -15.27 12.29 8.54
C VAL A 326 -14.90 12.49 7.07
N ALA A 327 -15.40 11.64 6.18
CA ALA A 327 -15.17 11.76 4.75
C ALA A 327 -16.28 11.06 3.95
N ALA A 328 -16.61 11.61 2.79
CA ALA A 328 -17.49 10.98 1.81
C ALA A 328 -16.88 11.11 0.41
N ALA A 329 -16.85 10.02 -0.33
CA ALA A 329 -16.27 9.98 -1.67
C ALA A 329 -17.27 9.34 -2.65
N LYS A 330 -17.58 10.05 -3.74
CA LYS A 330 -18.25 9.47 -4.89
C LYS A 330 -17.25 8.62 -5.66
N ARG A 331 -17.48 7.33 -5.74
CA ARG A 331 -16.64 6.39 -6.49
C ARG A 331 -17.10 6.35 -7.95
N VAL A 332 -16.13 6.41 -8.86
CA VAL A 332 -16.39 6.36 -10.29
C VAL A 332 -15.65 5.14 -10.86
N PRO A 333 -16.33 4.26 -11.63
CA PRO A 333 -15.69 3.13 -12.26
C PRO A 333 -14.52 3.55 -13.14
N GLY A 334 -13.55 2.65 -13.33
CA GLY A 334 -12.44 2.88 -14.24
C GLY A 334 -12.94 3.19 -15.65
N HIS A 335 -12.53 4.33 -16.18
CA HIS A 335 -13.04 4.87 -17.45
C HIS A 335 -11.95 5.64 -18.20
N VAL A 336 -12.21 5.86 -19.47
CA VAL A 336 -11.48 6.78 -20.34
C VAL A 336 -12.45 7.82 -20.89
N VAL A 337 -11.92 8.99 -21.26
CA VAL A 337 -12.67 10.04 -21.95
C VAL A 337 -12.05 10.20 -23.34
N GLY A 338 -12.86 10.07 -24.38
CA GLY A 338 -12.42 10.25 -25.76
C GLY A 338 -11.93 11.68 -26.02
N ASP A 339 -10.93 11.80 -26.89
CA ASP A 339 -10.39 13.06 -27.37
C ASP A 339 -10.51 13.20 -28.90
N GLY A 340 -11.22 12.26 -29.54
CA GLY A 340 -11.38 12.20 -30.99
C GLY A 340 -10.12 11.81 -31.76
N LYS A 341 -9.04 11.39 -31.10
CA LYS A 341 -7.71 11.14 -31.73
C LYS A 341 -7.06 9.83 -31.27
N LEU A 342 -6.98 9.63 -29.95
CA LEU A 342 -6.30 8.49 -29.35
C LEU A 342 -7.24 7.27 -29.33
N THR A 343 -6.64 6.09 -29.48
CA THR A 343 -7.34 4.82 -29.27
C THR A 343 -7.64 4.61 -27.79
N ILE A 344 -8.59 3.72 -27.47
CA ILE A 344 -8.88 3.36 -26.07
C ILE A 344 -7.62 2.88 -25.36
N ALA A 345 -6.78 2.07 -26.01
CA ALA A 345 -5.50 1.62 -25.43
C ALA A 345 -4.58 2.80 -25.09
N GLN A 346 -4.44 3.75 -26.01
CA GLN A 346 -3.61 4.95 -25.77
C GLN A 346 -4.20 5.84 -24.67
N LEU A 347 -5.53 5.99 -24.62
CA LEU A 347 -6.19 6.74 -23.53
C LEU A 347 -5.94 6.08 -22.16
N VAL A 348 -5.93 4.75 -22.08
CA VAL A 348 -5.57 4.02 -20.86
C VAL A 348 -4.13 4.30 -20.44
N GLU A 349 -3.18 4.33 -21.40
CA GLU A 349 -1.79 4.70 -21.11
C GLU A 349 -1.68 6.14 -20.57
N GLU A 350 -2.42 7.10 -21.17
CA GLU A 350 -2.46 8.48 -20.68
C GLU A 350 -3.02 8.57 -19.26
N VAL A 351 -4.14 7.89 -18.99
CA VAL A 351 -4.73 7.84 -17.63
C VAL A 351 -3.75 7.26 -16.60
N ASN A 352 -2.94 6.27 -17.00
CA ASN A 352 -1.97 5.63 -16.13
C ASN A 352 -0.68 6.45 -15.88
N LYS A 353 -0.47 7.56 -16.60
CA LYS A 353 0.61 8.52 -16.31
C LYS A 353 0.36 9.36 -15.05
N ASP A 354 -0.86 9.36 -14.51
CA ASP A 354 -1.15 10.04 -13.24
C ASP A 354 -0.21 9.48 -12.13
N PRO A 355 0.63 10.34 -11.50
CA PRO A 355 1.60 9.91 -10.48
C PRO A 355 0.96 9.23 -9.27
N ARG A 356 -0.34 9.42 -9.05
CA ARG A 356 -1.12 8.74 -7.98
C ARG A 356 -1.46 7.30 -8.33
N ARG A 357 -1.30 6.86 -9.60
CA ARG A 357 -1.58 5.50 -10.06
C ARG A 357 -0.34 4.60 -9.96
N GLY A 358 -0.57 3.34 -9.66
CA GLY A 358 0.48 2.33 -9.55
C GLY A 358 -0.06 0.91 -9.63
N ILE A 359 0.84 -0.06 -9.54
CA ILE A 359 0.50 -1.49 -9.59
C ILE A 359 0.00 -1.92 -8.20
N GLY A 360 -1.17 -2.55 -8.14
CA GLY A 360 -1.75 -3.04 -6.89
C GLY A 360 -2.01 -1.91 -5.88
N HIS A 361 -1.55 -2.08 -4.64
CA HIS A 361 -1.76 -1.12 -3.55
C HIS A 361 -0.54 -0.23 -3.25
N GLN A 362 0.39 -0.11 -4.20
CA GLN A 362 1.60 0.70 -4.02
C GLN A 362 1.33 2.20 -3.97
N LYS A 363 0.25 2.65 -4.63
CA LYS A 363 -0.17 4.06 -4.66
C LYS A 363 -1.66 4.20 -4.33
N VAL A 364 -2.11 5.44 -4.20
CA VAL A 364 -3.50 5.78 -3.84
C VAL A 364 -4.52 5.24 -4.85
N LEU A 365 -4.17 5.25 -6.14
CA LEU A 365 -4.97 4.72 -7.24
C LEU A 365 -4.25 3.55 -7.91
N THR A 366 -5.02 2.57 -8.34
CA THR A 366 -4.51 1.44 -9.14
C THR A 366 -4.53 1.79 -10.63
N ASN A 367 -3.60 1.23 -11.39
CA ASN A 367 -3.59 1.35 -12.84
C ASN A 367 -4.87 0.78 -13.44
N LEU A 368 -5.34 1.43 -14.49
CA LEU A 368 -6.42 0.92 -15.34
C LEU A 368 -5.83 -0.10 -16.33
N GLU A 369 -6.47 -1.27 -16.42
CA GLU A 369 -6.00 -2.37 -17.26
C GLU A 369 -7.07 -2.75 -18.29
N LEU A 370 -6.64 -3.15 -19.47
CA LEU A 370 -7.48 -3.75 -20.53
C LEU A 370 -7.50 -5.28 -20.33
N ASP A 371 -8.19 -5.73 -19.28
CA ASP A 371 -8.37 -7.14 -18.97
C ASP A 371 -9.66 -7.71 -19.61
N ALA A 372 -9.94 -8.98 -19.38
CA ALA A 372 -11.11 -9.67 -19.91
C ALA A 372 -12.46 -8.97 -19.59
N GLN A 373 -12.56 -8.20 -18.51
CA GLN A 373 -13.76 -7.43 -18.19
C GLN A 373 -13.87 -6.20 -19.10
N ALA A 374 -12.77 -5.47 -19.27
CA ALA A 374 -12.72 -4.32 -20.17
C ALA A 374 -12.99 -4.74 -21.63
N GLU A 375 -12.38 -5.85 -22.07
CA GLU A 375 -12.61 -6.41 -23.41
C GLU A 375 -14.07 -6.75 -23.65
N ARG A 376 -14.76 -7.37 -22.67
CA ARG A 376 -16.18 -7.69 -22.76
C ARG A 376 -17.03 -6.43 -22.85
N LEU A 377 -16.79 -5.43 -21.99
CA LEU A 377 -17.53 -4.16 -22.03
C LEU A 377 -17.33 -3.39 -23.34
N MET A 378 -16.13 -3.45 -23.91
CA MET A 378 -15.86 -2.89 -25.25
C MET A 378 -16.62 -3.66 -26.32
N ALA A 379 -16.59 -4.99 -26.31
CA ALA A 379 -17.30 -5.83 -27.28
C ALA A 379 -18.82 -5.61 -27.22
N ASP A 380 -19.40 -5.52 -26.03
CA ASP A 380 -20.85 -5.22 -25.84
C ASP A 380 -21.23 -3.86 -26.41
N ALA A 381 -20.29 -2.90 -26.45
CA ALA A 381 -20.48 -1.58 -27.04
C ALA A 381 -20.08 -1.51 -28.53
N GLY A 382 -19.67 -2.62 -29.15
CA GLY A 382 -19.16 -2.67 -30.50
C GLY A 382 -17.81 -1.98 -30.70
N LEU A 383 -17.00 -1.91 -29.63
CA LEU A 383 -15.69 -1.27 -29.59
C LEU A 383 -14.57 -2.30 -29.40
N THR A 384 -13.35 -1.88 -29.71
CA THR A 384 -12.10 -2.61 -29.45
C THR A 384 -11.10 -1.67 -28.81
N ALA A 385 -9.98 -2.18 -28.33
CA ALA A 385 -8.88 -1.37 -27.79
C ALA A 385 -8.33 -0.35 -28.79
N GLU A 386 -8.44 -0.64 -30.10
CA GLU A 386 -8.01 0.22 -31.20
C GLU A 386 -9.07 1.25 -31.63
N SER A 387 -10.28 1.20 -31.06
CA SER A 387 -11.34 2.16 -31.38
C SER A 387 -11.00 3.55 -30.87
N VAL A 388 -11.29 4.58 -31.66
CA VAL A 388 -11.17 5.99 -31.28
C VAL A 388 -12.56 6.47 -30.81
N LEU A 389 -12.63 6.98 -29.58
CA LEU A 389 -13.87 7.55 -29.04
C LEU A 389 -14.01 9.00 -29.47
N GLU A 390 -15.26 9.43 -29.70
CA GLU A 390 -15.59 10.84 -29.96
C GLU A 390 -15.11 11.72 -28.78
N ASP A 391 -14.75 12.96 -29.10
CA ASP A 391 -14.32 13.94 -28.08
C ASP A 391 -15.39 14.13 -26.98
N GLY A 392 -14.96 14.03 -25.74
CA GLY A 392 -15.83 14.10 -24.57
C GLY A 392 -16.65 12.84 -24.29
N ARG A 393 -16.60 11.81 -25.13
CA ARG A 393 -17.31 10.55 -24.87
C ARG A 393 -16.67 9.79 -23.73
N LEU A 394 -17.41 9.60 -22.65
CA LEU A 394 -17.01 8.79 -21.50
C LEU A 394 -17.29 7.31 -21.79
N PHE A 395 -16.30 6.44 -21.56
CA PHE A 395 -16.46 5.00 -21.69
C PHE A 395 -15.91 4.27 -20.46
N TYR A 396 -16.78 3.49 -19.79
CA TYR A 396 -16.42 2.72 -18.61
C TYR A 396 -15.79 1.39 -19.00
N LEU A 397 -14.59 1.14 -18.49
CA LEU A 397 -13.84 -0.12 -18.63
C LEU A 397 -14.07 -1.06 -17.44
N ARG A 398 -14.87 -0.63 -16.46
CA ARG A 398 -15.26 -1.40 -15.27
C ARG A 398 -16.74 -1.22 -15.00
N SER A 399 -17.39 -2.30 -14.56
CA SER A 399 -18.80 -2.26 -14.14
C SER A 399 -18.97 -1.84 -12.68
N THR A 400 -17.88 -1.87 -11.89
CA THR A 400 -17.90 -1.51 -10.47
C THR A 400 -16.93 -0.37 -10.17
N ALA A 401 -17.30 0.50 -9.22
CA ALA A 401 -16.54 1.70 -8.88
C ALA A 401 -15.43 1.44 -7.85
N ASN A 402 -14.66 0.35 -8.02
CA ASN A 402 -13.59 -0.01 -7.09
C ASN A 402 -12.27 0.70 -7.44
N LEU A 403 -11.67 1.38 -6.46
CA LEU A 403 -10.34 1.99 -6.59
C LEU A 403 -9.26 0.96 -6.93
N SER A 404 -9.37 -0.26 -6.37
CA SER A 404 -8.43 -1.36 -6.60
C SER A 404 -8.45 -1.94 -8.02
N THR A 405 -9.40 -1.54 -8.86
CA THR A 405 -9.54 -1.98 -10.25
C THR A 405 -9.46 -0.82 -11.25
N GLY A 406 -8.83 0.29 -10.87
CA GLY A 406 -8.62 1.44 -11.73
C GLY A 406 -9.67 2.54 -11.62
N GLY A 407 -10.67 2.40 -10.71
CA GLY A 407 -11.66 3.45 -10.42
C GLY A 407 -11.01 4.68 -9.80
N THR A 408 -11.80 5.76 -9.74
CA THR A 408 -11.41 7.03 -9.10
C THR A 408 -12.41 7.42 -8.02
N ALA A 409 -12.06 8.40 -7.20
CA ALA A 409 -12.91 8.94 -6.17
C ALA A 409 -12.92 10.46 -6.24
N ILE A 410 -14.09 11.04 -6.04
CA ILE A 410 -14.32 12.49 -5.95
C ILE A 410 -14.75 12.76 -4.51
N ASP A 411 -14.07 13.65 -3.81
CA ASP A 411 -14.45 14.08 -2.48
C ASP A 411 -15.76 14.88 -2.55
N VAL A 412 -16.74 14.44 -1.78
CA VAL A 412 -18.07 15.07 -1.67
C VAL A 412 -18.44 15.35 -0.22
N THR A 413 -17.47 15.30 0.70
CA THR A 413 -17.68 15.39 2.14
C THR A 413 -18.53 16.61 2.54
N ASP A 414 -18.19 17.78 2.00
CA ASP A 414 -18.81 19.05 2.39
C ASP A 414 -20.22 19.26 1.84
N ILE A 415 -20.63 18.44 0.85
CA ILE A 415 -21.94 18.58 0.19
C ILE A 415 -22.93 17.48 0.55
N VAL A 416 -22.55 16.56 1.44
CA VAL A 416 -23.46 15.50 1.92
C VAL A 416 -24.64 16.10 2.66
N HIS A 417 -25.87 15.71 2.26
CA HIS A 417 -27.07 16.11 2.98
C HIS A 417 -27.04 15.64 4.44
N PRO A 418 -27.51 16.46 5.41
CA PRO A 418 -27.50 16.10 6.82
C PRO A 418 -28.17 14.75 7.16
N ASP A 419 -29.28 14.42 6.49
CA ASP A 419 -29.99 13.16 6.71
C ASP A 419 -29.16 11.95 6.25
N ASN A 420 -28.44 12.08 5.12
CA ASN A 420 -27.54 11.04 4.62
C ASN A 420 -26.35 10.84 5.56
N LYS A 421 -25.86 11.94 6.14
CA LYS A 421 -24.82 11.92 7.17
C LYS A 421 -25.30 11.17 8.42
N ASP A 422 -26.44 11.54 8.98
CA ASP A 422 -27.06 10.88 10.14
C ASP A 422 -27.27 9.38 9.89
N MET A 423 -27.76 9.03 8.71
CA MET A 423 -27.96 7.64 8.31
C MET A 423 -26.66 6.84 8.32
N ALA A 424 -25.57 7.37 7.76
CA ALA A 424 -24.27 6.70 7.76
C ALA A 424 -23.72 6.52 9.19
N GLU A 425 -23.83 7.56 10.03
CA GLU A 425 -23.39 7.54 11.42
C GLU A 425 -24.17 6.49 12.21
N ARG A 426 -25.50 6.46 12.10
CA ARG A 426 -26.37 5.46 12.73
C ARG A 426 -26.07 4.04 12.28
N ALA A 427 -25.81 3.83 10.98
CA ALA A 427 -25.50 2.52 10.45
C ALA A 427 -24.21 1.93 11.08
N VAL A 428 -23.13 2.72 11.19
CA VAL A 428 -21.87 2.28 11.77
C VAL A 428 -21.98 2.03 13.28
N VAL A 429 -22.67 2.91 14.00
CA VAL A 429 -22.94 2.77 15.44
C VAL A 429 -23.78 1.52 15.72
N ALA A 430 -24.79 1.24 14.91
CA ALA A 430 -25.66 0.08 15.06
C ALA A 430 -24.93 -1.24 14.90
N VAL A 431 -23.99 -1.31 13.97
CA VAL A 431 -23.12 -2.50 13.80
C VAL A 431 -22.10 -2.62 14.95
N GLY A 432 -21.82 -1.55 15.68
CA GLY A 432 -20.89 -1.53 16.80
C GLY A 432 -19.44 -1.33 16.40
N LEU A 433 -19.20 -0.63 15.29
CA LEU A 433 -17.87 -0.26 14.82
C LEU A 433 -17.49 1.16 15.25
N ASP A 434 -16.24 1.35 15.58
CA ASP A 434 -15.62 2.67 15.83
C ASP A 434 -15.09 3.31 14.55
N VAL A 435 -14.66 2.50 13.58
CA VAL A 435 -14.30 2.91 12.23
C VAL A 435 -15.08 2.05 11.25
N GLY A 436 -15.91 2.67 10.43
CA GLY A 436 -16.73 1.95 9.46
C GLY A 436 -16.91 2.75 8.17
N GLY A 437 -16.97 2.05 7.05
CA GLY A 437 -17.28 2.64 5.77
C GLY A 437 -18.62 2.12 5.26
N VAL A 438 -19.57 3.02 5.03
CA VAL A 438 -20.89 2.70 4.50
C VAL A 438 -20.91 2.96 3.00
N ASP A 439 -21.43 2.00 2.24
CA ASP A 439 -21.67 2.16 0.81
C ASP A 439 -23.09 2.65 0.59
N PHE A 440 -23.21 3.79 -0.08
CA PHE A 440 -24.47 4.43 -0.45
C PHE A 440 -24.66 4.41 -1.96
N LEU A 441 -25.84 3.99 -2.40
CA LEU A 441 -26.31 4.20 -3.77
C LEU A 441 -27.38 5.27 -3.76
N ILE A 442 -27.11 6.43 -4.34
CA ILE A 442 -28.01 7.58 -4.40
C ILE A 442 -27.73 8.41 -5.64
N ASP A 443 -28.77 8.94 -6.27
CA ASP A 443 -28.65 9.77 -7.49
C ASP A 443 -28.01 11.13 -7.19
N ASP A 444 -28.34 11.71 -6.04
CA ASP A 444 -27.84 13.03 -5.63
C ASP A 444 -27.60 13.07 -4.11
N ILE A 445 -26.32 13.00 -3.72
CA ILE A 445 -25.90 12.98 -2.30
C ILE A 445 -26.25 14.28 -1.56
N THR A 446 -26.56 15.36 -2.27
CA THR A 446 -26.94 16.67 -1.71
C THR A 446 -28.39 16.72 -1.30
N LYS A 447 -29.18 15.71 -1.61
CA LYS A 447 -30.58 15.58 -1.24
C LYS A 447 -30.78 14.53 -0.16
N SER A 448 -31.84 14.65 0.62
CA SER A 448 -32.28 13.62 1.56
C SER A 448 -32.66 12.35 0.79
N TYR A 449 -32.31 11.18 1.38
CA TYR A 449 -32.66 9.84 0.89
C TYR A 449 -34.18 9.59 0.83
#